data_481899eac1d149bd00a4336a517dfab7
#
_entry.id   481899eac1d149bd00a4336a517dfab7
#
_cell.length_a   1.000
_cell.length_b   1.000
_cell.length_c   1.000
_cell.angle_alpha   90.00
_cell.angle_beta   90.00
_cell.angle_gamma   90.00
#
_symmetry.space_group_name_H-M   'P 1'
#
loop_
_entity.id
_entity.type
_entity.pdbx_description
1 polymer ?
#
loop_
_entity_poly.entity_id
_entity_poly.type
_entity_poly.pdbx_seq_one_letter_code
_entity_poly.pdbx_strand_id
1 'polypeptide(L)'
;MSFKIAFIGAGSLVFARTLFTDIISVPEFHNIEIAFTDINPDNLEKTRELCQRDLDANNIPIRIEATTNRRDAFKDARYIV
;
A
#
# COMPACT_ATOMS: atom_id res chain seq x y z
N MET A 1 5.97 1.59 -16.40
CA MET A 1 7.09 1.32 -15.48
C MET A 1 6.56 0.64 -14.23
N SER A 2 7.15 -0.47 -13.83
CA SER A 2 6.73 -1.21 -12.64
C SER A 2 7.77 -1.04 -11.54
N PHE A 3 7.33 -0.63 -10.35
CA PHE A 3 8.19 -0.54 -9.18
C PHE A 3 7.34 -0.78 -7.93
N LYS A 4 8.00 -0.97 -6.80
CA LYS A 4 7.34 -1.28 -5.54
C LYS A 4 7.51 -0.11 -4.56
N ILE A 5 6.41 0.26 -3.89
CA ILE A 5 6.42 1.24 -2.81
C ILE A 5 6.04 0.52 -1.52
N ALA A 6 6.86 0.66 -0.49
CA ALA A 6 6.59 0.11 0.83
C ALA A 6 6.19 1.23 1.78
N PHE A 7 5.09 1.04 2.52
CA PHE A 7 4.58 1.99 3.51
C PHE A 7 4.82 1.44 4.92
N ILE A 8 5.60 2.17 5.72
CA ILE A 8 5.85 1.84 7.12
C ILE A 8 4.78 2.50 7.98
N GLY A 9 4.27 1.78 8.97
CA GLY A 9 3.25 2.30 9.86
C GLY A 9 1.91 2.44 9.15
N ALA A 10 1.64 1.58 8.19
CA ALA A 10 0.43 1.63 7.38
C ALA A 10 -0.84 1.35 8.17
N GLY A 11 -0.71 0.90 9.43
CA GLY A 11 -1.86 0.78 10.32
C GLY A 11 -2.47 2.12 10.73
N SER A 12 -1.78 3.23 10.47
CA SER A 12 -2.34 4.57 10.65
C SER A 12 -3.24 4.90 9.46
N LEU A 13 -4.53 4.70 9.63
CA LEU A 13 -5.51 4.78 8.54
C LEU A 13 -5.51 6.12 7.81
N VAL A 14 -5.49 7.23 8.57
CA VAL A 14 -5.58 8.58 7.98
C VAL A 14 -4.37 8.85 7.08
N PHE A 15 -3.17 8.55 7.58
CA PHE A 15 -1.93 8.78 6.85
C PHE A 15 -1.85 7.91 5.60
N ALA A 16 -2.14 6.62 5.75
CA ALA A 16 -2.09 5.68 4.63
C ALA A 16 -3.08 6.06 3.53
N ARG A 17 -4.28 6.46 3.89
CA ARG A 17 -5.30 6.85 2.90
C ARG A 17 -4.93 8.12 2.16
N THR A 18 -4.36 9.10 2.84
CA THR A 18 -3.94 10.35 2.20
C THR A 18 -2.87 10.10 1.14
N LEU A 19 -1.81 9.38 1.51
CA LEU A 19 -0.74 9.04 0.57
C LEU A 19 -1.25 8.16 -0.57
N PHE A 20 -2.09 7.21 -0.23
CA PHE A 20 -2.63 6.27 -1.18
C PHE A 20 -3.49 6.98 -2.22
N THR A 21 -4.33 7.92 -1.80
CA THR A 21 -5.17 8.70 -2.70
C THR A 21 -4.32 9.50 -3.68
N ASP A 22 -3.22 10.09 -3.22
CA ASP A 22 -2.31 10.83 -4.08
C ASP A 22 -1.69 9.93 -5.15
N ILE A 23 -1.30 8.71 -4.75
CA ILE A 23 -0.68 7.76 -5.67
C ILE A 23 -1.66 7.30 -6.74
N ILE A 24 -2.87 6.92 -6.35
CA ILE A 24 -3.84 6.39 -7.31
C ILE A 24 -4.40 7.45 -8.24
N SER A 25 -4.23 8.74 -7.92
CA SER A 25 -4.65 9.82 -8.80
C SER A 25 -3.75 9.99 -10.00
N VAL A 26 -2.58 9.32 -10.03
CA VAL A 26 -1.63 9.40 -11.14
C VAL A 26 -1.71 8.11 -11.97
N PRO A 27 -2.25 8.15 -13.19
CA PRO A 27 -2.44 6.95 -14.01
C PRO A 27 -1.16 6.15 -14.27
N GLU A 28 -0.01 6.80 -14.32
CA GLU A 28 1.27 6.15 -14.54
C GLU A 28 1.64 5.19 -13.41
N PHE A 29 1.03 5.34 -12.24
CA PHE A 29 1.30 4.48 -11.09
C PHE A 29 0.36 3.29 -10.96
N HIS A 30 -0.53 3.08 -11.92
CA HIS A 30 -1.53 2.02 -11.81
C HIS A 30 -0.96 0.60 -12.00
N ASN A 31 0.29 0.46 -12.36
CA ASN A 31 0.94 -0.86 -12.47
C ASN A 31 2.08 -1.07 -11.47
N ILE A 32 2.08 -0.32 -10.39
CA ILE A 32 3.09 -0.48 -9.33
C ILE A 32 2.66 -1.56 -8.33
N GLU A 33 3.62 -2.02 -7.54
CA GLU A 33 3.37 -2.90 -6.41
C GLU A 33 3.33 -2.07 -5.14
N ILE A 34 2.42 -2.41 -4.22
CA ILE A 34 2.28 -1.72 -2.94
C ILE A 34 2.38 -2.74 -1.82
N ALA A 35 3.23 -2.45 -0.84
CA ALA A 35 3.36 -3.27 0.35
C ALA A 35 3.17 -2.41 1.59
N PHE A 36 2.29 -2.85 2.49
CA PHE A 36 2.06 -2.22 3.78
C PHE A 36 2.73 -3.02 4.87
N THR A 37 3.35 -2.36 5.82
CA THR A 37 3.88 -3.02 7.01
C THR A 37 3.58 -2.20 8.27
N ASP A 38 3.27 -2.91 9.36
CA ASP A 38 3.03 -2.30 10.67
C ASP A 38 3.26 -3.38 11.72
N ILE A 39 3.52 -2.96 12.96
CA ILE A 39 3.69 -3.88 14.07
C ILE A 39 2.34 -4.41 14.57
N ASN A 40 1.24 -3.75 14.26
CA ASN A 40 -0.10 -4.15 14.68
C ASN A 40 -0.81 -4.84 13.51
N PRO A 41 -0.95 -6.18 13.53
CA PRO A 41 -1.53 -6.92 12.41
C PRO A 41 -3.00 -6.62 12.18
N ASP A 42 -3.76 -6.33 13.23
CA ASP A 42 -5.20 -6.05 13.09
C ASP A 42 -5.44 -4.73 12.37
N ASN A 43 -4.73 -3.67 12.77
CA ASN A 43 -4.83 -2.37 12.12
C ASN A 43 -4.31 -2.42 10.69
N LEU A 44 -3.24 -3.17 10.49
CA LEU A 44 -2.64 -3.35 9.17
C LEU A 44 -3.64 -3.98 8.20
N GLU A 45 -4.32 -5.04 8.60
CA GLU A 45 -5.28 -5.74 7.74
C GLU A 45 -6.48 -4.86 7.43
N LYS A 46 -6.99 -4.12 8.42
CA LYS A 46 -8.12 -3.21 8.20
C LYS A 46 -7.77 -2.12 7.17
N THR A 47 -6.58 -1.54 7.30
CA THR A 47 -6.11 -0.52 6.36
C THR A 47 -5.95 -1.09 4.96
N ARG A 48 -5.35 -2.29 4.86
CA ARG A 48 -5.19 -2.98 3.59
C ARG A 48 -6.55 -3.22 2.91
N GLU A 49 -7.52 -3.71 3.65
CA GLU A 49 -8.86 -3.98 3.10
C GLU A 49 -9.53 -2.72 2.57
N LEU A 50 -9.46 -1.62 3.33
CA LEU A 50 -10.06 -0.37 2.91
C LEU A 50 -9.39 0.18 1.65
N CYS A 51 -8.07 0.17 1.60
CA CYS A 51 -7.34 0.66 0.43
C CYS A 51 -7.56 -0.25 -0.78
N GLN A 52 -7.59 -1.57 -0.57
CA GLN A 52 -7.86 -2.50 -1.66
C GLN A 52 -9.27 -2.30 -2.22
N ARG A 53 -10.22 -2.02 -1.36
CA ARG A 53 -11.59 -1.74 -1.78
C ARG A 53 -11.67 -0.49 -2.65
N ASP A 54 -10.91 0.55 -2.30
CA ASP A 54 -10.84 1.77 -3.10
C ASP A 54 -10.25 1.49 -4.49
N LEU A 55 -9.20 0.67 -4.56
CA LEU A 55 -8.60 0.26 -5.83
C LEU A 55 -9.60 -0.51 -6.69
N ASP A 56 -10.27 -1.46 -6.09
CA ASP A 56 -11.24 -2.29 -6.81
C ASP A 56 -12.40 -1.44 -7.34
N ALA A 57 -12.87 -0.50 -6.54
CA ALA A 57 -13.96 0.40 -6.93
C ALA A 57 -13.59 1.30 -8.10
N ASN A 58 -12.30 1.61 -8.26
CA ASN A 58 -11.81 2.45 -9.36
C ASN A 58 -11.21 1.63 -10.50
N ASN A 59 -11.38 0.31 -10.48
CA ASN A 59 -10.88 -0.61 -11.50
C ASN A 59 -9.37 -0.52 -11.70
N ILE A 60 -8.63 -0.29 -10.61
CA ILE A 60 -7.17 -0.22 -10.63
C ILE A 60 -6.62 -1.60 -10.27
N PRO A 61 -5.86 -2.26 -11.14
CA PRO A 61 -5.43 -3.65 -10.94
C PRO A 61 -4.18 -3.77 -10.06
N ILE A 62 -4.19 -3.14 -8.91
CA ILE A 62 -3.09 -3.21 -7.95
C ILE A 62 -3.53 -4.04 -6.75
N ARG A 63 -2.67 -4.99 -6.35
CA ARG A 63 -2.87 -5.76 -5.13
C ARG A 63 -1.95 -5.25 -4.04
N ILE A 64 -2.50 -4.99 -2.87
CA ILE A 64 -1.73 -4.53 -1.72
C ILE A 64 -1.30 -5.73 -0.90
N GLU A 65 0.01 -5.89 -0.71
CA GLU A 65 0.56 -6.85 0.23
C GLU A 65 0.58 -6.23 1.61
N ALA A 66 0.27 -7.02 2.64
CA ALA A 66 0.37 -6.57 4.03
C ALA A 66 1.15 -7.60 4.82
N THR A 67 2.17 -7.16 5.54
CA THR A 67 3.00 -8.04 6.35
C THR A 67 3.53 -7.29 7.56
N THR A 68 3.65 -7.99 8.70
CA THR A 68 4.31 -7.44 9.88
C THR A 68 5.83 -7.55 9.78
N ASN A 69 6.35 -8.25 8.77
CA ASN A 69 7.77 -8.42 8.54
C ASN A 69 8.28 -7.32 7.61
N ARG A 70 9.05 -6.37 8.17
CA ARG A 70 9.59 -5.25 7.41
C ARG A 70 10.47 -5.70 6.23
N ARG A 71 11.21 -6.78 6.41
CA ARG A 71 12.10 -7.28 5.35
C ARG A 71 11.31 -7.69 4.12
N ASP A 72 10.16 -8.35 4.34
CA ASP A 72 9.30 -8.75 3.22
C ASP A 72 8.71 -7.54 2.53
N ALA A 73 8.26 -6.54 3.30
CA ALA A 73 7.70 -5.32 2.73
C ALA A 73 8.75 -4.52 1.94
N PHE A 74 9.99 -4.48 2.42
CA PHE A 74 11.06 -3.69 1.81
C PHE A 74 11.75 -4.42 0.65
N LYS A 75 11.57 -5.71 0.54
CA LYS A 75 12.23 -6.49 -0.50
C LYS A 75 11.86 -5.93 -1.87
N ASP A 76 12.87 -5.55 -2.61
CA ASP A 76 12.75 -4.97 -3.96
C ASP A 76 11.97 -3.66 -4.00
N ALA A 77 11.75 -3.01 -2.86
CA ALA A 77 11.06 -1.72 -2.82
C ALA A 77 11.97 -0.61 -3.32
N ARG A 78 11.46 0.18 -4.24
CA ARG A 78 12.17 1.33 -4.77
C ARG A 78 12.01 2.55 -3.87
N TYR A 79 10.83 2.69 -3.28
CA TYR A 79 10.52 3.79 -2.37
C TYR A 79 9.96 3.23 -1.06
N ILE A 80 10.37 3.82 0.06
CA ILE A 80 9.88 3.50 1.39
C ILE A 80 9.33 4.78 1.99
N VAL A 81 8.09 4.72 2.40
CA VAL A 81 7.38 5.89 2.94
C VAL A 81 7.06 5.69 4.42
#